data_de5f5f757af14c5629ae30f990f16db4
#
_entry.id   de5f5f757af14c5629ae30f990f16db4
#
_cell.length_a   1.000
_cell.length_b   1.000
_cell.length_c   1.000
_cell.angle_alpha   90.00
_cell.angle_beta   90.00
_cell.angle_gamma   90.00
#
_symmetry.space_group_name_H-M   'P 1'
#
loop_
_entity.id
_entity.type
_entity.pdbx_description
1 polymer ?
#
loop_
_entity_poly.entity_id
_entity_poly.type
_entity_poly.pdbx_seq_one_letter_code
_entity_poly.pdbx_strand_id
1 'polypeptide(L)'
;MSIQFTRALHRLALSVGGVVCAAAFLSTVHARDFRSADVHPGDYPTVLAVKQIGKLLSEQTKGRMGVRVYASGSLGTEKDNIEQLKIGGLDMMRINVGALNSVVPETIPTVLPFVFRSTEHMRKTLDGPVGNEILAAMEAQGLVGLAFYDSGSRSFYTAKKPIKTLADMKGLKIRVQQSDLFVAMIEALGANPTPMPFGEVYTALKTGIVDAAENNWPSYESSRHFEAAKYYNLSEHSLAPEVLVFSKKIWDKLSKEDQAMIRKAAKDSVPYMRNLWDEREVRSRKFVVATGTQVIEIANKQEFIDAMKPVYTKFANTPKLKDLVKRIQDTK
;
A
#
# COMPACT_ATOMS: atom_id res chain seq x y z
N MET A 1 -23.55 98.57 16.94
CA MET A 1 -22.84 99.11 15.77
C MET A 1 -22.48 97.89 14.92
N SER A 2 -23.30 97.57 13.90
CA SER A 2 -23.12 97.96 12.48
C SER A 2 -21.86 97.28 11.89
N ILE A 3 -21.83 96.50 10.88
CA ILE A 3 -22.44 96.50 9.53
C ILE A 3 -22.02 95.19 8.91
N GLN A 4 -22.83 94.33 8.39
CA GLN A 4 -23.24 94.01 7.00
C GLN A 4 -22.09 93.77 5.98
N PHE A 5 -22.39 92.77 5.14
CA PHE A 5 -22.11 92.55 3.68
C PHE A 5 -21.09 91.46 3.41
N THR A 6 -21.12 90.58 2.42
CA THR A 6 -22.09 90.32 1.32
C THR A 6 -21.77 88.91 0.71
N ARG A 7 -22.73 88.37 0.03
CA ARG A 7 -22.70 87.11 -0.76
C ARG A 7 -21.63 87.13 -1.86
N ALA A 8 -20.98 86.01 -2.05
CA ALA A 8 -20.52 85.58 -3.39
C ALA A 8 -20.58 84.05 -3.51
N LEU A 9 -21.47 83.64 -4.37
CA LEU A 9 -21.55 82.28 -4.86
C LEU A 9 -20.32 81.93 -5.73
N HIS A 10 -19.61 80.86 -5.42
CA HIS A 10 -18.83 80.17 -6.42
C HIS A 10 -19.15 78.68 -6.36
N ARG A 11 -19.76 78.23 -7.43
CA ARG A 11 -19.97 76.82 -7.73
C ARG A 11 -18.59 76.18 -7.99
N LEU A 12 -18.19 75.25 -7.15
CA LEU A 12 -17.10 74.32 -7.47
C LEU A 12 -17.70 72.92 -7.59
N ALA A 13 -17.69 72.42 -8.80
CA ALA A 13 -18.10 71.05 -9.12
C ALA A 13 -17.14 70.07 -8.45
N LEU A 14 -17.58 69.34 -7.44
CA LEU A 14 -16.87 68.15 -6.94
C LEU A 14 -17.11 66.98 -7.89
N SER A 15 -16.12 66.70 -8.70
CA SER A 15 -15.98 65.40 -9.39
C SER A 15 -15.69 64.30 -8.35
N VAL A 16 -16.71 63.54 -7.99
CA VAL A 16 -16.57 62.32 -7.20
C VAL A 16 -15.92 61.29 -8.12
N GLY A 17 -14.60 61.18 -8.04
CA GLY A 17 -13.85 60.05 -8.60
C GLY A 17 -14.11 58.83 -7.75
N GLY A 18 -15.01 57.97 -8.22
CA GLY A 18 -15.26 56.65 -7.61
C GLY A 18 -14.02 55.78 -7.78
N VAL A 19 -13.22 55.63 -6.72
CA VAL A 19 -12.23 54.58 -6.59
C VAL A 19 -12.98 53.29 -6.37
N VAL A 20 -13.21 52.55 -7.45
CA VAL A 20 -13.65 51.15 -7.38
C VAL A 20 -12.47 50.36 -6.85
N CYS A 21 -12.38 50.17 -5.54
CA CYS A 21 -11.56 49.11 -4.94
C CYS A 21 -12.07 47.75 -5.41
N ALA A 22 -11.49 47.26 -6.50
CA ALA A 22 -11.60 45.84 -6.85
C ALA A 22 -10.91 45.05 -5.70
N ALA A 23 -11.70 44.72 -4.68
CA ALA A 23 -11.29 43.72 -3.70
C ALA A 23 -11.08 42.41 -4.45
N ALA A 24 -9.84 42.18 -4.90
CA ALA A 24 -9.42 40.86 -5.32
C ALA A 24 -9.62 39.95 -4.12
N PHE A 25 -10.71 39.13 -4.14
CA PHE A 25 -10.86 38.00 -3.25
C PHE A 25 -9.70 37.08 -3.56
N LEU A 26 -8.55 37.30 -2.93
CA LEU A 26 -7.53 36.29 -2.76
C LEU A 26 -8.17 35.19 -1.94
N SER A 27 -8.84 34.26 -2.64
CA SER A 27 -9.23 32.99 -2.05
C SER A 27 -7.94 32.43 -1.46
N THR A 28 -7.81 32.47 -0.15
CA THR A 28 -6.73 31.79 0.55
C THR A 28 -6.89 30.31 0.26
N VAL A 29 -6.17 29.84 -0.75
CA VAL A 29 -6.10 28.43 -1.09
C VAL A 29 -5.45 27.78 0.11
N HIS A 30 -6.27 27.20 0.99
CA HIS A 30 -5.77 26.43 2.12
C HIS A 30 -4.98 25.25 1.56
N ALA A 31 -3.69 25.22 1.86
CA ALA A 31 -2.85 24.06 1.58
C ALA A 31 -3.44 22.86 2.30
N ARG A 32 -3.66 21.77 1.56
CA ARG A 32 -4.21 20.53 2.10
C ARG A 32 -3.20 19.41 1.96
N ASP A 33 -2.70 18.92 3.08
CA ASP A 33 -1.93 17.69 3.13
C ASP A 33 -2.86 16.50 3.36
N PHE A 34 -2.94 15.60 2.40
CA PHE A 34 -3.62 14.32 2.59
C PHE A 34 -2.81 13.44 3.54
N ARG A 35 -3.47 12.89 4.55
CA ARG A 35 -2.84 12.00 5.53
C ARG A 35 -2.77 10.60 4.96
N SER A 36 -1.57 10.03 4.88
CA SER A 36 -1.34 8.66 4.41
C SER A 36 -0.74 7.81 5.50
N ALA A 37 -1.37 6.66 5.82
CA ALA A 37 -0.83 5.68 6.75
C ALA A 37 0.05 4.64 6.05
N ASP A 38 1.07 4.17 6.74
CA ASP A 38 1.92 3.06 6.32
C ASP A 38 2.51 2.32 7.55
N VAL A 39 2.57 1.00 7.50
CA VAL A 39 3.17 0.19 8.58
C VAL A 39 4.69 0.08 8.47
N HIS A 40 5.26 0.38 7.31
CA HIS A 40 6.70 0.35 7.08
C HIS A 40 7.41 1.65 7.51
N PRO A 41 8.73 1.60 7.74
CA PRO A 41 9.50 2.77 8.12
C PRO A 41 9.60 3.80 7.00
N GLY A 42 9.96 5.03 7.37
CA GLY A 42 9.93 6.19 6.49
C GLY A 42 10.87 6.18 5.27
N ASP A 43 11.84 5.25 5.22
CA ASP A 43 12.80 5.01 4.15
C ASP A 43 12.44 3.79 3.27
N TYR A 44 11.30 3.15 3.54
CA TYR A 44 10.84 2.01 2.75
C TYR A 44 10.39 2.45 1.34
N PRO A 45 10.66 1.67 0.28
CA PRO A 45 10.40 2.10 -1.11
C PRO A 45 8.97 2.58 -1.36
N THR A 46 7.97 1.87 -0.86
CA THR A 46 6.57 2.26 -1.04
C THR A 46 6.22 3.54 -0.28
N VAL A 47 6.81 3.75 0.91
CA VAL A 47 6.66 4.99 1.70
C VAL A 47 7.27 6.18 0.95
N LEU A 48 8.47 5.99 0.38
CA LEU A 48 9.13 7.01 -0.43
C LEU A 48 8.32 7.35 -1.69
N ALA A 49 7.67 6.37 -2.31
CA ALA A 49 6.79 6.59 -3.45
C ALA A 49 5.55 7.44 -3.08
N VAL A 50 4.96 7.20 -1.90
CA VAL A 50 3.85 8.05 -1.42
C VAL A 50 4.31 9.47 -1.10
N LYS A 51 5.51 9.63 -0.53
CA LYS A 51 6.13 10.97 -0.36
C LYS A 51 6.36 11.66 -1.70
N GLN A 52 6.78 10.91 -2.74
CA GLN A 52 6.94 11.44 -4.09
C GLN A 52 5.61 11.93 -4.67
N ILE A 53 4.49 11.26 -4.41
CA ILE A 53 3.15 11.76 -4.79
C ILE A 53 2.90 13.13 -4.17
N GLY A 54 3.19 13.28 -2.88
CA GLY A 54 3.04 14.57 -2.18
C GLY A 54 3.86 15.68 -2.84
N LYS A 55 5.11 15.38 -3.23
CA LYS A 55 5.96 16.33 -3.96
C LYS A 55 5.37 16.69 -5.32
N LEU A 56 4.98 15.71 -6.12
CA LEU A 56 4.36 15.93 -7.44
C LEU A 56 3.08 16.77 -7.35
N LEU A 57 2.22 16.48 -6.36
CA LEU A 57 1.01 17.27 -6.13
C LEU A 57 1.33 18.69 -5.71
N SER A 58 2.28 18.90 -4.82
CA SER A 58 2.70 20.23 -4.38
C SER A 58 3.24 21.07 -5.56
N GLU A 59 4.09 20.48 -6.39
CA GLU A 59 4.63 21.14 -7.60
C GLU A 59 3.53 21.49 -8.61
N GLN A 60 2.64 20.56 -8.93
CA GLN A 60 1.56 20.74 -9.91
C GLN A 60 0.50 21.73 -9.45
N THR A 61 0.28 21.84 -8.15
CA THR A 61 -0.77 22.68 -7.56
C THR A 61 -0.24 23.95 -6.89
N LYS A 62 1.03 24.28 -7.06
CA LYS A 62 1.70 25.43 -6.42
C LYS A 62 1.51 25.44 -4.90
N GLY A 63 1.68 24.28 -4.27
CA GLY A 63 1.56 24.09 -2.82
C GLY A 63 0.13 23.92 -2.29
N ARG A 64 -0.89 23.85 -3.15
CA ARG A 64 -2.28 23.69 -2.71
C ARG A 64 -2.59 22.27 -2.20
N MET A 65 -1.95 21.25 -2.76
CA MET A 65 -2.11 19.86 -2.31
C MET A 65 -0.74 19.23 -2.02
N GLY A 66 -0.70 18.41 -0.97
CA GLY A 66 0.45 17.61 -0.60
C GLY A 66 0.03 16.29 0.03
N VAL A 67 1.00 15.48 0.47
CA VAL A 67 0.77 14.25 1.23
C VAL A 67 1.67 14.22 2.43
N ARG A 68 1.08 14.02 3.61
CA ARG A 68 1.80 13.76 4.85
C ARG A 68 1.73 12.28 5.19
N VAL A 69 2.89 11.60 5.15
CA VAL A 69 2.96 10.16 5.43
C VAL A 69 3.22 9.93 6.91
N TYR A 70 2.40 9.10 7.51
CA TYR A 70 2.51 8.58 8.86
C TYR A 70 3.01 7.14 8.78
N ALA A 71 4.33 7.00 8.87
CA ALA A 71 5.03 5.73 8.72
C ALA A 71 5.10 4.93 10.03
N SER A 72 5.65 3.71 9.95
CA SER A 72 5.94 2.83 11.10
C SER A 72 4.73 2.47 11.96
N GLY A 73 3.54 2.37 11.34
CA GLY A 73 2.31 2.02 12.04
C GLY A 73 1.82 3.05 13.05
N SER A 74 2.27 4.31 12.94
CA SER A 74 1.93 5.37 13.91
C SER A 74 0.44 5.74 13.97
N LEU A 75 -0.35 5.35 12.97
CA LEU A 75 -1.81 5.49 12.96
C LEU A 75 -2.56 4.17 13.20
N GLY A 76 -1.89 3.14 13.71
CA GLY A 76 -2.48 1.84 13.99
C GLY A 76 -2.16 0.78 12.92
N THR A 77 -2.89 -0.34 12.99
CA THR A 77 -2.71 -1.48 12.10
C THR A 77 -3.29 -1.23 10.71
N GLU A 78 -2.95 -2.08 9.74
CA GLU A 78 -3.55 -2.00 8.41
C GLU A 78 -5.08 -2.15 8.46
N LYS A 79 -5.58 -3.06 9.30
CA LYS A 79 -7.02 -3.27 9.47
C LYS A 79 -7.74 -2.04 10.05
N ASP A 80 -7.16 -1.41 11.07
CA ASP A 80 -7.72 -0.19 11.66
C ASP A 80 -7.76 0.95 10.62
N ASN A 81 -6.69 1.08 9.84
CA ASN A 81 -6.59 2.12 8.82
C ASN A 81 -7.54 1.92 7.64
N ILE A 82 -7.89 0.67 7.26
CA ILE A 82 -8.96 0.40 6.29
C ILE A 82 -10.29 0.98 6.79
N GLU A 83 -10.65 0.73 8.04
CA GLU A 83 -11.89 1.26 8.59
C GLU A 83 -11.85 2.80 8.68
N GLN A 84 -10.70 3.39 9.04
CA GLN A 84 -10.54 4.86 9.02
C GLN A 84 -10.71 5.46 7.62
N LEU A 85 -10.21 4.79 6.58
CA LEU A 85 -10.43 5.22 5.18
C LEU A 85 -11.92 5.20 4.82
N LYS A 86 -12.63 4.11 5.14
CA LYS A 86 -14.05 3.94 4.80
C LYS A 86 -14.92 5.04 5.42
N ILE A 87 -14.64 5.43 6.65
CA ILE A 87 -15.37 6.50 7.34
C ILE A 87 -14.86 7.92 7.04
N GLY A 88 -13.74 8.06 6.31
CA GLY A 88 -13.11 9.35 5.99
C GLY A 88 -12.30 9.94 7.15
N GLY A 89 -11.90 9.14 8.12
CA GLY A 89 -10.98 9.51 9.20
C GLY A 89 -9.52 9.56 8.75
N LEU A 90 -9.20 8.91 7.63
CA LEU A 90 -7.90 8.91 6.97
C LEU A 90 -8.13 9.21 5.48
N ASP A 91 -7.20 9.93 4.82
CA ASP A 91 -7.35 10.29 3.41
C ASP A 91 -6.88 9.15 2.49
N MET A 92 -5.73 8.56 2.75
CA MET A 92 -5.14 7.51 1.92
C MET A 92 -4.23 6.58 2.73
N MET A 93 -3.90 5.43 2.17
CA MET A 93 -2.88 4.53 2.70
C MET A 93 -2.26 3.66 1.60
N ARG A 94 -1.05 3.16 1.85
CA ARG A 94 -0.50 2.01 1.16
C ARG A 94 -0.76 0.77 2.03
N ILE A 95 -1.19 -0.32 1.41
CA ILE A 95 -1.53 -1.56 2.12
C ILE A 95 -1.16 -2.78 1.28
N ASN A 96 -0.77 -3.88 1.95
CA ASN A 96 -0.64 -5.16 1.29
C ASN A 96 -2.03 -5.68 0.87
N VAL A 97 -2.13 -6.11 -0.38
CA VAL A 97 -3.42 -6.53 -0.97
C VAL A 97 -4.06 -7.69 -0.20
N GLY A 98 -3.25 -8.55 0.44
CA GLY A 98 -3.76 -9.64 1.26
C GLY A 98 -4.65 -9.18 2.43
N ALA A 99 -4.37 -8.02 3.02
CA ALA A 99 -5.19 -7.46 4.10
C ALA A 99 -6.54 -6.89 3.59
N LEU A 100 -6.70 -6.69 2.27
CA LEU A 100 -7.95 -6.23 1.64
C LEU A 100 -8.87 -7.37 1.21
N ASN A 101 -8.44 -8.61 1.20
CA ASN A 101 -9.18 -9.73 0.61
C ASN A 101 -10.59 -9.91 1.16
N SER A 102 -10.79 -9.65 2.45
CA SER A 102 -12.11 -9.72 3.10
C SER A 102 -13.01 -8.53 2.77
N VAL A 103 -12.43 -7.40 2.37
CA VAL A 103 -13.15 -6.16 2.04
C VAL A 103 -13.41 -6.08 0.54
N VAL A 104 -12.43 -6.44 -0.28
CA VAL A 104 -12.46 -6.38 -1.74
C VAL A 104 -12.11 -7.77 -2.30
N PRO A 105 -13.08 -8.67 -2.49
CA PRO A 105 -12.82 -10.05 -2.94
C PRO A 105 -12.07 -10.14 -4.29
N GLU A 106 -12.21 -9.15 -5.17
CA GLU A 106 -11.49 -9.08 -6.44
C GLU A 106 -9.96 -9.01 -6.27
N THR A 107 -9.47 -8.71 -5.08
CA THR A 107 -8.03 -8.73 -4.78
C THR A 107 -7.50 -10.15 -4.53
N ILE A 108 -8.37 -11.11 -4.19
CA ILE A 108 -8.00 -12.50 -3.88
C ILE A 108 -7.10 -13.13 -4.96
N PRO A 109 -7.44 -13.05 -6.26
CA PRO A 109 -6.63 -13.65 -7.32
C PRO A 109 -5.17 -13.22 -7.33
N THR A 110 -4.88 -11.98 -6.92
CA THR A 110 -3.50 -11.43 -6.95
C THR A 110 -2.60 -11.90 -5.81
N VAL A 111 -3.15 -12.57 -4.81
CA VAL A 111 -2.39 -13.10 -3.66
C VAL A 111 -2.45 -14.62 -3.56
N LEU A 112 -3.13 -15.29 -4.49
CA LEU A 112 -3.12 -16.74 -4.56
C LEU A 112 -1.67 -17.25 -4.69
N PRO A 113 -1.28 -18.28 -3.92
CA PRO A 113 0.08 -18.80 -3.96
C PRO A 113 0.49 -19.23 -5.37
N PHE A 114 1.68 -18.83 -5.79
CA PHE A 114 2.27 -19.17 -7.11
C PHE A 114 1.45 -18.72 -8.34
N VAL A 115 0.51 -17.78 -8.21
CA VAL A 115 -0.30 -17.29 -9.34
C VAL A 115 0.53 -16.49 -10.33
N PHE A 116 1.50 -15.73 -9.85
CA PHE A 116 2.45 -15.00 -10.69
C PHE A 116 3.73 -15.81 -10.92
N ARG A 117 4.19 -15.87 -12.15
CA ARG A 117 5.41 -16.57 -12.55
C ARG A 117 6.70 -15.80 -12.25
N SER A 118 6.59 -14.47 -12.22
CA SER A 118 7.70 -13.55 -11.95
C SER A 118 7.19 -12.17 -11.56
N THR A 119 8.09 -11.32 -11.06
CA THR A 119 7.80 -9.90 -10.80
C THR A 119 7.37 -9.17 -12.09
N GLU A 120 8.00 -9.46 -13.22
CA GLU A 120 7.63 -8.88 -14.51
C GLU A 120 6.20 -9.28 -14.92
N HIS A 121 5.86 -10.56 -14.77
CA HIS A 121 4.50 -11.04 -15.03
C HIS A 121 3.48 -10.34 -14.14
N MET A 122 3.76 -10.17 -12.86
CA MET A 122 2.91 -9.42 -11.94
C MET A 122 2.76 -7.95 -12.37
N ARG A 123 3.87 -7.26 -12.63
CA ARG A 123 3.88 -5.85 -13.10
C ARG A 123 3.01 -5.69 -14.34
N LYS A 124 3.21 -6.53 -15.36
CA LYS A 124 2.45 -6.50 -16.62
C LYS A 124 0.96 -6.73 -16.42
N THR A 125 0.61 -7.69 -15.58
CA THR A 125 -0.80 -8.00 -15.23
C THR A 125 -1.48 -6.82 -14.54
N LEU A 126 -0.82 -6.26 -13.53
CA LEU A 126 -1.40 -5.21 -12.69
C LEU A 126 -1.40 -3.83 -13.34
N ASP A 127 -0.48 -3.56 -14.26
CA ASP A 127 -0.49 -2.34 -15.09
C ASP A 127 -1.56 -2.42 -16.21
N GLY A 128 -2.08 -3.62 -16.49
CA GLY A 128 -3.01 -3.91 -17.55
C GLY A 128 -4.50 -3.88 -17.13
N PRO A 129 -5.37 -4.42 -17.99
CA PRO A 129 -6.83 -4.44 -17.77
C PRO A 129 -7.25 -5.13 -16.48
N VAL A 130 -6.55 -6.21 -16.08
CA VAL A 130 -6.84 -6.95 -14.85
C VAL A 130 -6.64 -6.06 -13.62
N GLY A 131 -5.50 -5.36 -13.54
CA GLY A 131 -5.24 -4.44 -12.45
C GLY A 131 -6.23 -3.28 -12.40
N ASN A 132 -6.57 -2.71 -13.54
CA ASN A 132 -7.56 -1.62 -13.63
C ASN A 132 -8.94 -2.08 -13.13
N GLU A 133 -9.38 -3.29 -13.47
CA GLU A 133 -10.64 -3.87 -13.00
C GLU A 133 -10.64 -4.04 -11.47
N ILE A 134 -9.54 -4.54 -10.91
CA ILE A 134 -9.40 -4.73 -9.46
C ILE A 134 -9.40 -3.38 -8.73
N LEU A 135 -8.68 -2.37 -9.24
CA LEU A 135 -8.71 -1.01 -8.67
C LEU A 135 -10.12 -0.41 -8.70
N ALA A 136 -10.86 -0.60 -9.79
CA ALA A 136 -12.22 -0.11 -9.92
C ALA A 136 -13.19 -0.81 -8.94
N ALA A 137 -13.02 -2.11 -8.69
CA ALA A 137 -13.86 -2.87 -7.75
C ALA A 137 -13.79 -2.33 -6.31
N MET A 138 -12.72 -1.65 -5.94
CA MET A 138 -12.56 -1.06 -4.60
C MET A 138 -13.58 0.04 -4.31
N GLU A 139 -14.12 0.70 -5.34
CA GLU A 139 -15.06 1.82 -5.15
C GLU A 139 -16.38 1.37 -4.49
N ALA A 140 -16.82 0.15 -4.75
CA ALA A 140 -18.01 -0.43 -4.12
C ALA A 140 -17.84 -0.63 -2.60
N GLN A 141 -16.60 -0.65 -2.13
CA GLN A 141 -16.25 -0.85 -0.71
C GLN A 141 -15.85 0.44 0.00
N GLY A 142 -16.10 1.60 -0.63
CA GLY A 142 -15.77 2.91 -0.06
C GLY A 142 -14.30 3.31 -0.18
N LEU A 143 -13.55 2.64 -1.07
CA LEU A 143 -12.14 2.89 -1.35
C LEU A 143 -11.95 3.26 -2.81
N VAL A 144 -10.98 4.11 -3.11
CA VAL A 144 -10.57 4.42 -4.49
C VAL A 144 -9.17 3.86 -4.69
N GLY A 145 -9.06 2.80 -5.50
CA GLY A 145 -7.76 2.25 -5.91
C GLY A 145 -7.04 3.22 -6.85
N LEU A 146 -5.77 3.52 -6.56
CA LEU A 146 -4.98 4.48 -7.32
C LEU A 146 -3.87 3.83 -8.15
N ALA A 147 -3.07 2.95 -7.54
CA ALA A 147 -1.96 2.26 -8.21
C ALA A 147 -1.56 1.00 -7.43
N PHE A 148 -1.01 0.02 -8.13
CA PHE A 148 -0.31 -1.09 -7.52
C PHE A 148 1.19 -0.78 -7.39
N TYR A 149 1.78 -1.26 -6.30
CA TYR A 149 3.20 -1.23 -6.02
C TYR A 149 3.73 -2.65 -5.83
N ASP A 150 5.03 -2.83 -6.00
CA ASP A 150 5.67 -4.10 -5.80
C ASP A 150 5.83 -4.40 -4.30
N SER A 151 5.88 -5.68 -3.98
CA SER A 151 6.21 -6.20 -2.65
C SER A 151 7.19 -7.39 -2.74
N GLY A 152 7.72 -7.66 -3.91
CA GLY A 152 8.66 -8.75 -4.15
C GLY A 152 8.13 -10.14 -3.79
N SER A 153 9.00 -11.12 -3.90
CA SER A 153 8.67 -12.50 -3.56
C SER A 153 8.72 -12.74 -2.05
N ARG A 154 7.69 -13.39 -1.53
CA ARG A 154 7.56 -13.75 -0.13
C ARG A 154 8.05 -15.17 0.11
N SER A 155 8.86 -15.34 1.14
CA SER A 155 9.41 -16.63 1.57
C SER A 155 9.28 -16.79 3.07
N PHE A 156 9.27 -18.05 3.55
CA PHE A 156 9.26 -18.34 4.97
C PHE A 156 10.61 -18.05 5.62
N TYR A 157 10.60 -17.54 6.84
CA TYR A 157 11.79 -17.47 7.68
C TYR A 157 11.49 -18.01 9.07
N THR A 158 12.43 -18.80 9.60
CA THR A 158 12.26 -19.60 10.82
C THR A 158 13.34 -19.29 11.85
N ALA A 159 12.95 -19.38 13.13
CA ALA A 159 13.85 -19.08 14.26
C ALA A 159 14.80 -20.24 14.59
N LYS A 160 14.31 -21.49 14.61
CA LYS A 160 15.03 -22.63 15.20
C LYS A 160 15.64 -23.58 14.19
N LYS A 161 14.95 -23.91 13.13
CA LYS A 161 15.37 -24.90 12.12
C LYS A 161 14.94 -24.47 10.71
N PRO A 162 15.71 -24.83 9.68
CA PRO A 162 15.33 -24.53 8.30
C PRO A 162 14.13 -25.35 7.83
N ILE A 163 13.42 -24.83 6.82
CA ILE A 163 12.42 -25.55 6.02
C ILE A 163 13.09 -25.92 4.69
N LYS A 164 13.32 -27.22 4.46
CA LYS A 164 13.88 -27.74 3.22
C LYS A 164 12.85 -28.52 2.40
N THR A 165 11.85 -29.08 3.06
CA THR A 165 10.78 -29.89 2.48
C THR A 165 9.44 -29.48 3.05
N LEU A 166 8.34 -29.91 2.41
CA LEU A 166 6.98 -29.70 2.92
C LEU A 166 6.79 -30.33 4.32
N ALA A 167 7.44 -31.46 4.59
CA ALA A 167 7.36 -32.13 5.88
C ALA A 167 7.89 -31.28 7.04
N ASP A 168 8.87 -30.39 6.77
CA ASP A 168 9.43 -29.49 7.79
C ASP A 168 8.45 -28.42 8.26
N MET A 169 7.37 -28.18 7.50
CA MET A 169 6.30 -27.24 7.87
C MET A 169 5.43 -27.76 9.01
N LYS A 170 5.34 -29.09 9.15
CA LYS A 170 4.38 -29.73 10.06
C LYS A 170 4.52 -29.23 11.49
N GLY A 171 3.41 -28.69 12.00
CA GLY A 171 3.27 -28.25 13.39
C GLY A 171 3.95 -26.91 13.72
N LEU A 172 4.65 -26.26 12.77
CA LEU A 172 5.21 -24.92 13.00
C LEU A 172 4.09 -23.91 13.25
N LYS A 173 4.28 -23.05 14.23
CA LYS A 173 3.44 -21.86 14.43
C LYS A 173 3.96 -20.75 13.53
N ILE A 174 3.21 -20.40 12.50
CA ILE A 174 3.65 -19.45 11.49
C ILE A 174 2.78 -18.21 11.53
N ARG A 175 3.39 -17.08 11.80
CA ARG A 175 2.70 -15.80 11.69
C ARG A 175 2.37 -15.51 10.23
N VAL A 176 1.13 -15.08 10.00
CA VAL A 176 0.65 -14.53 8.73
C VAL A 176 0.00 -13.17 8.96
N GLN A 177 -0.15 -12.40 7.88
CA GLN A 177 -1.00 -11.21 7.91
C GLN A 177 -2.47 -11.60 8.17
N GLN A 178 -3.30 -10.66 8.61
CA GLN A 178 -4.70 -10.88 8.96
C GLN A 178 -5.56 -11.10 7.69
N SER A 179 -5.39 -12.27 7.07
CA SER A 179 -6.05 -12.69 5.83
C SER A 179 -6.41 -14.17 5.92
N ASP A 180 -7.68 -14.50 5.69
CA ASP A 180 -8.19 -15.89 5.71
C ASP A 180 -7.51 -16.74 4.63
N LEU A 181 -7.10 -16.12 3.50
CA LEU A 181 -6.36 -16.81 2.46
C LEU A 181 -4.97 -17.24 2.96
N PHE A 182 -4.25 -16.35 3.64
CA PHE A 182 -2.95 -16.70 4.21
C PHE A 182 -3.06 -17.71 5.36
N VAL A 183 -4.14 -17.66 6.15
CA VAL A 183 -4.46 -18.71 7.14
C VAL A 183 -4.62 -20.05 6.45
N ALA A 184 -5.48 -20.14 5.44
CA ALA A 184 -5.71 -21.39 4.71
C ALA A 184 -4.47 -21.90 3.96
N MET A 185 -3.61 -21.01 3.48
CA MET A 185 -2.33 -21.36 2.87
C MET A 185 -1.42 -22.11 3.86
N ILE A 186 -1.30 -21.61 5.09
CA ILE A 186 -0.45 -22.24 6.11
C ILE A 186 -1.05 -23.58 6.57
N GLU A 187 -2.38 -23.65 6.73
CA GLU A 187 -3.08 -24.90 7.05
C GLU A 187 -2.86 -25.97 5.96
N ALA A 188 -2.95 -25.57 4.68
CA ALA A 188 -2.71 -26.46 3.55
C ALA A 188 -1.27 -27.01 3.49
N LEU A 189 -0.31 -26.28 4.07
CA LEU A 189 1.09 -26.72 4.23
C LEU A 189 1.31 -27.58 5.50
N GLY A 190 0.26 -27.88 6.27
CA GLY A 190 0.34 -28.69 7.49
C GLY A 190 0.92 -27.96 8.72
N ALA A 191 1.00 -26.62 8.67
CA ALA A 191 1.46 -25.77 9.76
C ALA A 191 0.28 -25.08 10.47
N ASN A 192 0.54 -24.41 11.59
CA ASN A 192 -0.44 -23.73 12.41
C ASN A 192 -0.35 -22.21 12.16
N PRO A 193 -1.33 -21.57 11.50
CA PRO A 193 -1.30 -20.14 11.26
C PRO A 193 -1.60 -19.33 12.52
N THR A 194 -0.92 -18.22 12.66
CA THR A 194 -1.13 -17.23 13.73
C THR A 194 -1.29 -15.85 13.09
N PRO A 195 -2.51 -15.43 12.72
CA PRO A 195 -2.72 -14.11 12.13
C PRO A 195 -2.50 -13.02 13.17
N MET A 196 -1.63 -12.05 12.86
CA MET A 196 -1.36 -10.90 13.72
C MET A 196 -0.87 -9.69 12.92
N PRO A 197 -1.03 -8.45 13.46
CA PRO A 197 -0.52 -7.23 12.85
C PRO A 197 1.00 -7.27 12.62
N PHE A 198 1.47 -6.52 11.59
CA PHE A 198 2.89 -6.55 11.21
C PHE A 198 3.83 -6.08 12.31
N GLY A 199 3.45 -5.03 13.08
CA GLY A 199 4.27 -4.48 14.16
C GLY A 199 4.53 -5.42 15.35
N GLU A 200 3.77 -6.52 15.47
CA GLU A 200 3.90 -7.48 16.58
C GLU A 200 4.86 -8.64 16.26
N VAL A 201 5.22 -8.83 15.00
CA VAL A 201 5.91 -10.03 14.51
C VAL A 201 7.30 -10.19 15.10
N TYR A 202 8.08 -9.10 15.21
CA TYR A 202 9.41 -9.17 15.80
C TYR A 202 9.38 -9.72 17.23
N THR A 203 8.49 -9.20 18.07
CA THR A 203 8.31 -9.66 19.44
C THR A 203 7.82 -11.10 19.49
N ALA A 204 6.86 -11.47 18.67
CA ALA A 204 6.32 -12.83 18.61
C ALA A 204 7.39 -13.87 18.22
N LEU A 205 8.29 -13.55 17.29
CA LEU A 205 9.43 -14.39 16.92
C LEU A 205 10.45 -14.46 18.05
N LYS A 206 10.80 -13.33 18.69
CA LYS A 206 11.78 -13.28 19.79
C LYS A 206 11.34 -14.05 21.02
N THR A 207 10.06 -14.00 21.35
CA THR A 207 9.50 -14.66 22.54
C THR A 207 9.08 -16.12 22.27
N GLY A 208 9.10 -16.57 21.00
CA GLY A 208 8.69 -17.92 20.62
C GLY A 208 7.17 -18.15 20.62
N ILE A 209 6.37 -17.07 20.61
CA ILE A 209 4.92 -17.15 20.37
C ILE A 209 4.68 -17.79 19.00
N VAL A 210 5.50 -17.42 18.01
CA VAL A 210 5.55 -18.07 16.70
C VAL A 210 6.95 -18.60 16.42
N ASP A 211 7.05 -19.68 15.65
CA ASP A 211 8.31 -20.30 15.22
C ASP A 211 8.85 -19.70 13.92
N ALA A 212 7.96 -19.12 13.15
CA ALA A 212 8.23 -18.62 11.80
C ALA A 212 7.28 -17.46 11.42
N ALA A 213 7.67 -16.77 10.36
CA ALA A 213 6.80 -15.86 9.62
C ALA A 213 7.19 -15.91 8.13
N GLU A 214 6.50 -15.14 7.31
CA GLU A 214 6.77 -15.05 5.87
C GLU A 214 6.75 -13.59 5.40
N ASN A 215 7.66 -13.22 4.52
CA ASN A 215 7.71 -11.91 3.88
C ASN A 215 8.83 -11.86 2.82
N ASN A 216 8.98 -10.69 2.19
CA ASN A 216 10.04 -10.33 1.26
C ASN A 216 11.33 -9.87 1.97
N TRP A 217 12.44 -9.76 1.23
CA TRP A 217 13.74 -9.35 1.77
C TRP A 217 13.74 -7.96 2.42
N PRO A 218 13.18 -6.89 1.79
CA PRO A 218 13.11 -5.57 2.39
C PRO A 218 12.35 -5.52 3.72
N SER A 219 11.22 -6.23 3.82
CA SER A 219 10.45 -6.30 5.06
C SER A 219 11.17 -7.09 6.14
N TYR A 220 11.79 -8.22 5.79
CA TYR A 220 12.57 -9.04 6.71
C TYR A 220 13.76 -8.26 7.30
N GLU A 221 14.43 -7.42 6.49
CA GLU A 221 15.50 -6.52 6.93
C GLU A 221 14.95 -5.37 7.78
N SER A 222 14.02 -4.58 7.24
CA SER A 222 13.60 -3.31 7.86
C SER A 222 12.85 -3.49 9.19
N SER A 223 12.17 -4.63 9.39
CA SER A 223 11.54 -5.01 10.66
C SER A 223 12.47 -5.77 11.61
N ARG A 224 13.73 -5.98 11.21
CA ARG A 224 14.76 -6.71 11.98
C ARG A 224 14.38 -8.17 12.29
N HIS A 225 13.46 -8.76 11.53
CA HIS A 225 13.06 -10.15 11.77
C HIS A 225 14.23 -11.12 11.64
N PHE A 226 15.27 -10.78 10.84
CA PHE A 226 16.50 -11.55 10.69
C PHE A 226 17.27 -11.77 11.99
N GLU A 227 17.06 -10.93 13.02
CA GLU A 227 17.69 -11.13 14.33
C GLU A 227 17.03 -12.22 15.16
N ALA A 228 15.75 -12.50 14.89
CA ALA A 228 14.94 -13.48 15.60
C ALA A 228 14.79 -14.80 14.84
N ALA A 229 14.78 -14.75 13.50
CA ALA A 229 14.55 -15.89 12.63
C ALA A 229 15.60 -15.90 11.53
N LYS A 230 16.68 -16.67 11.71
CA LYS A 230 17.89 -16.62 10.87
C LYS A 230 17.88 -17.52 9.64
N TYR A 231 16.89 -18.39 9.49
CA TYR A 231 16.77 -19.26 8.32
C TYR A 231 15.77 -18.67 7.35
N TYR A 232 16.22 -18.12 6.23
CA TYR A 232 15.36 -17.60 5.18
C TYR A 232 15.20 -18.66 4.09
N ASN A 233 14.01 -19.29 4.03
CA ASN A 233 13.74 -20.47 3.21
C ASN A 233 13.06 -20.04 1.91
N LEU A 234 13.72 -20.20 0.77
CA LEU A 234 13.30 -19.70 -0.55
C LEU A 234 12.08 -20.44 -1.12
N SER A 235 10.98 -20.38 -0.41
CA SER A 235 9.70 -20.91 -0.89
C SER A 235 9.09 -20.11 -2.02
N GLU A 236 9.29 -18.78 -2.02
CA GLU A 236 8.81 -17.84 -3.05
C GLU A 236 7.34 -18.07 -3.40
N HIS A 237 6.56 -18.35 -2.37
CA HIS A 237 5.20 -18.85 -2.48
C HIS A 237 4.17 -17.79 -2.88
N SER A 238 4.50 -16.52 -2.79
CA SER A 238 3.58 -15.43 -3.15
C SER A 238 4.33 -14.18 -3.59
N LEU A 239 3.76 -13.48 -4.57
CA LEU A 239 4.16 -12.14 -5.02
C LEU A 239 3.02 -11.16 -4.66
N ALA A 240 2.55 -11.17 -3.40
CA ALA A 240 1.42 -10.36 -2.95
C ALA A 240 1.71 -8.86 -3.13
N PRO A 241 1.04 -8.16 -4.07
CA PRO A 241 1.33 -6.76 -4.36
C PRO A 241 0.87 -5.84 -3.24
N GLU A 242 1.36 -4.62 -3.26
CA GLU A 242 0.86 -3.51 -2.48
C GLU A 242 -0.11 -2.69 -3.33
N VAL A 243 -1.03 -2.00 -2.69
CA VAL A 243 -1.92 -1.05 -3.36
C VAL A 243 -2.00 0.26 -2.61
N LEU A 244 -2.01 1.35 -3.35
CA LEU A 244 -2.31 2.68 -2.85
C LEU A 244 -3.81 2.93 -2.99
N VAL A 245 -4.48 3.20 -1.89
CA VAL A 245 -5.92 3.46 -1.84
C VAL A 245 -6.22 4.81 -1.21
N PHE A 246 -7.32 5.40 -1.63
CA PHE A 246 -7.83 6.67 -1.13
C PHE A 246 -9.24 6.48 -0.56
N SER A 247 -9.62 7.25 0.45
CA SER A 247 -10.97 7.28 1.00
C SER A 247 -11.98 7.78 -0.03
N LYS A 248 -12.95 6.95 -0.43
CA LYS A 248 -14.00 7.38 -1.35
C LYS A 248 -14.83 8.53 -0.78
N LYS A 249 -15.10 8.53 0.52
CA LYS A 249 -15.84 9.59 1.22
C LYS A 249 -15.17 10.97 1.12
N ILE A 250 -13.84 10.99 1.08
CA ILE A 250 -13.06 12.21 0.89
C ILE A 250 -12.91 12.52 -0.60
N TRP A 251 -12.65 11.50 -1.42
CA TRP A 251 -12.50 11.57 -2.86
C TRP A 251 -13.67 12.24 -3.55
N ASP A 252 -14.90 11.86 -3.18
CA ASP A 252 -16.13 12.39 -3.80
C ASP A 252 -16.35 13.90 -3.52
N LYS A 253 -15.62 14.47 -2.56
CA LYS A 253 -15.62 15.92 -2.28
C LYS A 253 -14.58 16.70 -3.05
N LEU A 254 -13.67 16.03 -3.73
CA LEU A 254 -12.63 16.66 -4.54
C LEU A 254 -13.19 17.06 -5.91
N SER A 255 -12.66 18.14 -6.49
CA SER A 255 -12.95 18.47 -7.87
C SER A 255 -12.46 17.37 -8.82
N LYS A 256 -13.05 17.26 -10.00
CA LYS A 256 -12.61 16.30 -11.02
C LYS A 256 -11.16 16.56 -11.45
N GLU A 257 -10.74 17.81 -11.45
CA GLU A 257 -9.37 18.22 -11.72
C GLU A 257 -8.41 17.69 -10.64
N ASP A 258 -8.73 17.87 -9.35
CA ASP A 258 -7.92 17.35 -8.26
C ASP A 258 -7.85 15.82 -8.26
N GLN A 259 -8.98 15.16 -8.53
CA GLN A 259 -9.03 13.70 -8.70
C GLN A 259 -8.10 13.23 -9.82
N ALA A 260 -8.09 13.93 -10.96
CA ALA A 260 -7.23 13.60 -12.10
C ALA A 260 -5.74 13.80 -11.77
N MET A 261 -5.40 14.90 -11.08
CA MET A 261 -4.03 15.16 -10.63
C MET A 261 -3.53 14.10 -9.64
N ILE A 262 -4.36 13.70 -8.67
CA ILE A 262 -4.00 12.64 -7.72
C ILE A 262 -3.79 11.30 -8.44
N ARG A 263 -4.69 10.90 -9.35
CA ARG A 263 -4.53 9.68 -10.15
C ARG A 263 -3.24 9.72 -10.98
N LYS A 264 -2.94 10.87 -11.61
CA LYS A 264 -1.71 11.04 -12.39
C LYS A 264 -0.47 10.92 -11.50
N ALA A 265 -0.42 11.62 -10.37
CA ALA A 265 0.70 11.56 -9.44
C ALA A 265 0.93 10.14 -8.89
N ALA A 266 -0.14 9.41 -8.58
CA ALA A 266 -0.06 8.01 -8.16
C ALA A 266 0.52 7.12 -9.27
N LYS A 267 0.06 7.27 -10.51
CA LYS A 267 0.60 6.53 -11.66
C LYS A 267 2.07 6.87 -11.93
N ASP A 268 2.43 8.14 -11.89
CA ASP A 268 3.80 8.62 -12.13
C ASP A 268 4.78 8.14 -11.03
N SER A 269 4.28 7.83 -9.82
CA SER A 269 5.10 7.32 -8.72
C SER A 269 5.50 5.84 -8.89
N VAL A 270 4.80 5.07 -9.73
CA VAL A 270 5.04 3.62 -9.88
C VAL A 270 6.45 3.31 -10.39
N PRO A 271 6.96 3.89 -11.49
CA PRO A 271 8.32 3.61 -11.94
C PRO A 271 9.38 4.05 -10.92
N TYR A 272 9.17 5.16 -10.22
CA TYR A 272 10.06 5.59 -9.13
C TYR A 272 10.10 4.55 -8.00
N MET A 273 8.94 4.06 -7.58
CA MET A 273 8.84 3.02 -6.56
C MET A 273 9.56 1.74 -6.99
N ARG A 274 9.36 1.27 -8.24
CA ARG A 274 9.96 0.04 -8.77
C ARG A 274 11.48 0.11 -8.78
N ASN A 275 12.05 1.24 -9.20
CA ASN A 275 13.51 1.44 -9.16
C ASN A 275 14.04 1.34 -7.72
N LEU A 276 13.40 2.00 -6.76
CA LEU A 276 13.77 1.91 -5.35
C LEU A 276 13.59 0.48 -4.80
N TRP A 277 12.55 -0.22 -5.26
CA TRP A 277 12.28 -1.60 -4.84
C TRP A 277 13.38 -2.55 -5.29
N ASP A 278 13.70 -2.53 -6.57
CA ASP A 278 14.69 -3.44 -7.17
C ASP A 278 16.07 -3.25 -6.49
N GLU A 279 16.48 -2.00 -6.23
CA GLU A 279 17.69 -1.69 -5.48
C GLU A 279 17.62 -2.16 -4.02
N ARG A 280 16.49 -1.92 -3.35
CA ARG A 280 16.31 -2.28 -1.93
C ARG A 280 16.31 -3.79 -1.74
N GLU A 281 15.70 -4.56 -2.62
CA GLU A 281 15.63 -6.02 -2.53
C GLU A 281 17.03 -6.64 -2.55
N VAL A 282 17.88 -6.23 -3.49
CA VAL A 282 19.27 -6.67 -3.59
C VAL A 282 20.08 -6.27 -2.36
N ARG A 283 19.95 -5.02 -1.92
CA ARG A 283 20.66 -4.49 -0.75
C ARG A 283 20.24 -5.21 0.54
N SER A 284 18.94 -5.40 0.75
CA SER A 284 18.41 -6.07 1.93
C SER A 284 18.90 -7.51 2.04
N ARG A 285 18.82 -8.28 0.93
CA ARG A 285 19.33 -9.64 0.89
C ARG A 285 20.84 -9.69 1.24
N LYS A 286 21.65 -8.85 0.61
CA LYS A 286 23.08 -8.76 0.88
C LYS A 286 23.37 -8.45 2.34
N PHE A 287 22.65 -7.47 2.91
CA PHE A 287 22.83 -7.03 4.30
C PHE A 287 22.50 -8.16 5.28
N VAL A 288 21.32 -8.80 5.18
CA VAL A 288 20.91 -9.82 6.13
C VAL A 288 21.77 -11.09 6.04
N VAL A 289 22.25 -11.44 4.86
CA VAL A 289 23.20 -12.55 4.68
C VAL A 289 24.54 -12.23 5.35
N ALA A 290 25.06 -11.01 5.19
CA ALA A 290 26.29 -10.57 5.86
C ALA A 290 26.16 -10.54 7.39
N THR A 291 24.94 -10.41 7.94
CA THR A 291 24.66 -10.45 9.39
C THR A 291 24.34 -11.85 9.92
N GLY A 292 24.50 -12.89 9.08
CA GLY A 292 24.39 -14.29 9.50
C GLY A 292 23.07 -14.99 9.19
N THR A 293 22.20 -14.38 8.35
CA THR A 293 21.03 -15.08 7.81
C THR A 293 21.49 -16.22 6.90
N GLN A 294 20.98 -17.41 7.13
CA GLN A 294 21.20 -18.59 6.29
C GLN A 294 20.08 -18.68 5.25
N VAL A 295 20.46 -18.63 3.98
CA VAL A 295 19.54 -18.79 2.85
C VAL A 295 19.42 -20.27 2.54
N ILE A 296 18.20 -20.79 2.59
CA ILE A 296 17.89 -22.21 2.45
C ILE A 296 17.07 -22.43 1.18
N GLU A 297 17.57 -23.29 0.31
CA GLU A 297 16.82 -23.75 -0.87
C GLU A 297 15.77 -24.77 -0.47
N ILE A 298 14.58 -24.67 -1.07
CA ILE A 298 13.52 -25.69 -0.96
C ILE A 298 13.84 -26.81 -1.97
N ALA A 299 13.97 -28.03 -1.48
CA ALA A 299 14.36 -29.18 -2.28
C ALA A 299 13.36 -29.51 -3.40
N ASN A 300 12.06 -29.39 -3.11
CA ASN A 300 10.99 -29.65 -4.07
C ASN A 300 9.87 -28.63 -3.93
N LYS A 301 9.90 -27.55 -4.71
CA LYS A 301 8.83 -26.52 -4.72
C LYS A 301 7.48 -27.07 -5.23
N GLN A 302 7.49 -28.14 -6.04
CA GLN A 302 6.26 -28.71 -6.58
C GLN A 302 5.34 -29.25 -5.48
N GLU A 303 5.89 -29.82 -4.39
CA GLU A 303 5.09 -30.25 -3.25
C GLU A 303 4.33 -29.08 -2.60
N PHE A 304 4.96 -27.91 -2.50
CA PHE A 304 4.30 -26.68 -1.99
C PHE A 304 3.21 -26.19 -2.94
N ILE A 305 3.46 -26.21 -4.26
CA ILE A 305 2.49 -25.82 -5.29
C ILE A 305 1.27 -26.75 -5.23
N ASP A 306 1.51 -28.06 -5.18
CA ASP A 306 0.42 -29.06 -5.14
C ASP A 306 -0.44 -28.95 -3.88
N ALA A 307 0.18 -28.61 -2.74
CA ALA A 307 -0.52 -28.37 -1.48
C ALA A 307 -1.48 -27.15 -1.55
N MET A 308 -1.31 -26.23 -2.52
CA MET A 308 -2.16 -25.05 -2.66
C MET A 308 -3.48 -25.30 -3.40
N LYS A 309 -3.69 -26.46 -4.00
CA LYS A 309 -4.94 -26.79 -4.72
C LYS A 309 -6.22 -26.49 -3.92
N PRO A 310 -6.32 -26.88 -2.62
CA PRO A 310 -7.48 -26.55 -1.79
C PRO A 310 -7.68 -25.03 -1.59
N VAL A 311 -6.60 -24.26 -1.52
CA VAL A 311 -6.66 -22.79 -1.37
C VAL A 311 -7.30 -22.18 -2.61
N TYR A 312 -6.87 -22.57 -3.81
CA TYR A 312 -7.50 -22.14 -5.05
C TYR A 312 -8.99 -22.50 -5.10
N THR A 313 -9.35 -23.73 -4.74
CA THR A 313 -10.75 -24.16 -4.72
C THR A 313 -11.59 -23.32 -3.75
N LYS A 314 -11.06 -23.03 -2.57
CA LYS A 314 -11.77 -22.28 -1.52
C LYS A 314 -11.94 -20.79 -1.89
N PHE A 315 -10.93 -20.16 -2.46
CA PHE A 315 -10.89 -18.71 -2.62
C PHE A 315 -11.19 -18.21 -4.04
N ALA A 316 -10.89 -18.99 -5.09
CA ALA A 316 -11.33 -18.70 -6.45
C ALA A 316 -12.65 -19.42 -6.77
N ASN A 317 -13.68 -19.25 -5.94
CA ASN A 317 -14.90 -20.06 -5.95
C ASN A 317 -16.07 -19.45 -6.75
N THR A 318 -15.98 -18.22 -7.19
CA THR A 318 -16.99 -17.57 -8.04
C THR A 318 -16.56 -17.52 -9.51
N PRO A 319 -17.49 -17.43 -10.47
CA PRO A 319 -17.15 -17.27 -11.88
C PRO A 319 -16.22 -16.07 -12.14
N LYS A 320 -16.46 -14.94 -11.50
CA LYS A 320 -15.64 -13.72 -11.61
C LYS A 320 -14.20 -13.94 -11.12
N LEU A 321 -14.03 -14.55 -9.95
CA LEU A 321 -12.69 -14.80 -9.41
C LEU A 321 -11.93 -15.84 -10.24
N LYS A 322 -12.61 -16.87 -10.76
CA LYS A 322 -12.01 -17.85 -11.68
C LYS A 322 -11.56 -17.19 -12.98
N ASP A 323 -12.37 -16.28 -13.54
CA ASP A 323 -12.00 -15.52 -14.74
C ASP A 323 -10.77 -14.63 -14.47
N LEU A 324 -10.73 -13.91 -13.35
CA LEU A 324 -9.57 -13.10 -12.99
C LEU A 324 -8.31 -13.96 -12.85
N VAL A 325 -8.38 -15.12 -12.18
CA VAL A 325 -7.25 -16.06 -12.08
C VAL A 325 -6.78 -16.49 -13.46
N LYS A 326 -7.70 -16.89 -14.32
CA LYS A 326 -7.38 -17.31 -15.70
C LYS A 326 -6.68 -16.17 -16.45
N ARG A 327 -7.21 -14.96 -16.42
CA ARG A 327 -6.63 -13.80 -17.12
C ARG A 327 -5.27 -13.39 -16.56
N ILE A 328 -5.05 -13.55 -15.25
CA ILE A 328 -3.71 -13.41 -14.64
C ILE A 328 -2.76 -14.43 -15.27
N GLN A 329 -3.14 -15.71 -15.27
CA GLN A 329 -2.28 -16.79 -15.79
C GLN A 329 -2.02 -16.68 -17.30
N ASP A 330 -2.97 -16.17 -18.07
CA ASP A 330 -2.89 -15.97 -19.53
C ASP A 330 -2.05 -14.74 -19.91
N THR A 331 -1.77 -13.81 -19.00
CA THR A 331 -0.90 -12.65 -19.26
C THR A 331 0.50 -13.12 -19.65
N LYS A 332 0.96 -12.69 -20.85
CA LYS A 332 2.28 -13.11 -21.43
C LYS A 332 3.38 -12.15 -21.05
#